data_0eec104c518bfa77d19d1db5ba141ddb
#
_entry.id   0eec104c518bfa77d19d1db5ba141ddb
#
_cell.length_a   1.000
_cell.length_b   1.000
_cell.length_c   1.000
_cell.angle_alpha   90.00
_cell.angle_beta   90.00
_cell.angle_gamma   90.00
#
_symmetry.space_group_name_H-M   'P 1'
#
loop_
_entity.id
_entity.type
_entity.pdbx_description
1 polymer ?
#
loop_
_entity_poly.entity_id
_entity_poly.type
_entity_poly.pdbx_seq_one_letter_code
_entity_poly.pdbx_strand_id
1 'polypeptide(L)'
;MNTQTKSNIRTILKPINYLFQLFKSKTKVEIWLFEDEDTIFQGIIAGFDEYMNMVLYEAEEINKKKGSKITHGKIMLKGDNITLVRAVQ
;
A
#
# COMPACT_ATOMS: atom_id res chain seq x y z
N MET A 1 6.66 -26.36 8.62
CA MET A 1 6.07 -25.07 8.74
C MET A 1 6.97 -23.99 8.18
N ASN A 2 6.39 -23.17 7.40
CA ASN A 2 7.16 -22.13 6.76
C ASN A 2 7.13 -20.86 7.61
N THR A 3 8.13 -20.66 8.40
CA THR A 3 8.23 -19.51 9.27
C THR A 3 8.31 -18.23 8.49
N GLN A 4 8.97 -18.26 7.36
CA GLN A 4 9.13 -17.08 6.56
C GLN A 4 7.81 -16.60 6.00
N THR A 5 6.95 -17.52 5.55
CA THR A 5 5.63 -17.16 5.08
C THR A 5 4.83 -16.51 6.21
N LYS A 6 4.91 -17.07 7.39
CA LYS A 6 4.24 -16.48 8.53
C LYS A 6 4.75 -15.09 8.85
N SER A 7 6.05 -14.89 8.72
CA SER A 7 6.61 -13.56 8.96
C SER A 7 6.08 -12.55 7.96
N ASN A 8 5.98 -12.95 6.70
CA ASN A 8 5.44 -12.05 5.69
C ASN A 8 3.98 -11.72 5.97
N ILE A 9 3.22 -12.73 6.38
CA ILE A 9 1.82 -12.50 6.72
C ILE A 9 1.71 -11.56 7.90
N ARG A 10 2.54 -11.76 8.91
CA ARG A 10 2.52 -10.89 10.08
C ARG A 10 2.87 -9.46 9.73
N THR A 11 3.82 -9.28 8.80
CA THR A 11 4.17 -7.94 8.37
C THR A 11 2.99 -7.24 7.74
N ILE A 12 2.20 -7.99 6.98
CA ILE A 12 0.99 -7.44 6.37
C ILE A 12 -0.09 -7.20 7.41
N LEU A 13 -0.26 -8.13 8.35
CA LEU A 13 -1.35 -8.09 9.30
C LEU A 13 -1.05 -7.28 10.55
N LYS A 14 0.19 -6.87 10.73
CA LYS A 14 0.54 -5.98 11.82
C LYS A 14 0.82 -4.62 11.26
N PRO A 15 -0.16 -4.05 10.72
CA PRO A 15 0.03 -2.95 9.80
C PRO A 15 0.40 -1.66 10.47
N ILE A 16 -0.06 -1.44 11.69
CA ILE A 16 0.10 -0.11 12.27
C ILE A 16 1.56 0.26 12.45
N ASN A 17 2.36 -0.65 13.03
CA ASN A 17 3.77 -0.35 13.22
C ASN A 17 4.51 -0.24 11.90
N TYR A 18 4.19 -1.13 10.98
CA TYR A 18 4.84 -1.13 9.68
C TYR A 18 4.48 0.13 8.89
N LEU A 19 3.20 0.48 8.89
CA LEU A 19 2.75 1.69 8.22
C LEU A 19 3.36 2.92 8.82
N PHE A 20 3.49 2.94 10.15
CA PHE A 20 4.09 4.08 10.82
C PHE A 20 5.53 4.27 10.39
N GLN A 21 6.27 3.19 10.25
CA GLN A 21 7.65 3.27 9.78
C GLN A 21 7.72 3.79 8.35
N LEU A 22 6.85 3.31 7.49
CA LEU A 22 6.81 3.78 6.11
C LEU A 22 6.42 5.25 6.04
N PHE A 23 5.48 5.63 6.88
CA PHE A 23 5.04 7.01 6.97
C PHE A 23 6.16 7.93 7.43
N LYS A 24 6.85 7.55 8.49
CA LYS A 24 7.93 8.36 9.03
C LYS A 24 9.08 8.51 8.06
N SER A 25 9.42 7.44 7.37
CA SER A 25 10.56 7.45 6.46
C SER A 25 10.23 8.06 5.11
N LYS A 26 8.94 8.36 4.87
CA LYS A 26 8.46 8.89 3.60
C LYS A 26 8.89 7.99 2.43
N THR A 27 8.84 6.69 2.68
CA THR A 27 9.18 5.69 1.69
C THR A 27 8.03 5.53 0.71
N LYS A 28 8.35 5.48 -0.57
CA LYS A 28 7.33 5.20 -1.57
C LYS A 28 6.81 3.79 -1.35
N VAL A 29 5.49 3.64 -1.34
CA VAL A 29 4.84 2.36 -1.10
C VAL A 29 4.06 1.92 -2.31
N GLU A 30 3.82 0.63 -2.37
CA GLU A 30 2.99 -0.01 -3.39
C GLU A 30 1.84 -0.66 -2.68
N ILE A 31 0.63 -0.42 -3.15
CA ILE A 31 -0.59 -0.89 -2.51
C ILE A 31 -1.41 -1.70 -3.49
N TRP A 32 -1.77 -2.90 -3.07
CA TRP A 32 -2.57 -3.83 -3.86
C TRP A 32 -3.97 -3.89 -3.27
N LEU A 33 -4.96 -4.04 -4.14
CA LEU A 33 -6.36 -4.01 -3.75
C LEU A 33 -7.02 -5.35 -4.00
N PHE A 34 -8.04 -5.66 -3.17
CA PHE A 34 -8.83 -6.88 -3.35
C PHE A 34 -9.63 -6.86 -4.64
N GLU A 35 -10.21 -5.73 -4.97
CA GLU A 35 -11.15 -5.63 -6.06
C GLU A 35 -10.51 -5.74 -7.43
N ASP A 36 -9.26 -5.37 -7.53
CA ASP A 36 -8.65 -5.21 -8.83
C ASP A 36 -7.22 -5.70 -8.81
N GLU A 37 -7.02 -6.91 -9.30
CA GLU A 37 -5.71 -7.52 -9.31
C GLU A 37 -4.75 -6.88 -10.32
N ASP A 38 -5.29 -6.18 -11.28
CA ASP A 38 -4.47 -5.58 -12.32
C ASP A 38 -3.99 -4.20 -11.99
N THR A 39 -4.53 -3.60 -10.94
CA THR A 39 -4.21 -2.23 -10.59
C THR A 39 -3.47 -2.18 -9.27
N ILE A 40 -2.38 -1.42 -9.24
CA ILE A 40 -1.70 -1.11 -8.00
C ILE A 40 -1.60 0.40 -7.88
N PHE A 41 -1.51 0.88 -6.64
CA PHE A 41 -1.26 2.28 -6.37
C PHE A 41 0.12 2.43 -5.78
N GLN A 42 0.82 3.47 -6.17
CA GLN A 42 2.10 3.81 -5.58
C GLN A 42 2.05 5.26 -5.10
N GLY A 43 2.75 5.54 -4.03
CA GLY A 43 2.79 6.89 -3.51
C GLY A 43 3.44 6.92 -2.15
N ILE A 44 3.32 8.06 -1.48
CA ILE A 44 3.91 8.26 -0.17
C ILE A 44 2.76 8.45 0.82
N ILE A 45 2.83 7.75 1.94
CA ILE A 45 1.76 7.82 2.93
C ILE A 45 1.75 9.19 3.58
N ALA A 46 0.62 9.88 3.47
CA ALA A 46 0.43 11.18 4.11
C ALA A 46 -0.24 11.02 5.46
N GLY A 47 -1.00 9.95 5.65
CA GLY A 47 -1.67 9.67 6.91
C GLY A 47 -2.41 8.36 6.82
N PHE A 48 -2.76 7.80 7.97
CA PHE A 48 -3.52 6.56 8.02
C PHE A 48 -4.19 6.47 9.40
N ASP A 49 -5.15 5.55 9.51
CA ASP A 49 -5.85 5.35 10.78
C ASP A 49 -5.79 3.88 11.18
N GLU A 50 -6.45 3.56 12.28
CA GLU A 50 -6.41 2.22 12.84
C GLU A 50 -7.15 1.19 11.99
N TYR A 51 -7.94 1.63 11.03
CA TYR A 51 -8.65 0.75 10.11
C TYR A 51 -7.86 0.57 8.82
N MET A 52 -6.68 1.14 8.75
CA MET A 52 -5.82 1.13 7.59
C MET A 52 -6.35 1.92 6.41
N ASN A 53 -7.33 2.78 6.64
CA ASN A 53 -7.64 3.78 5.64
C ASN A 53 -6.42 4.67 5.53
N MET A 54 -6.01 5.02 4.33
CA MET A 54 -4.80 5.82 4.22
C MET A 54 -4.91 6.82 3.09
N VAL A 55 -4.16 7.88 3.26
CA VAL A 55 -4.03 8.93 2.25
C VAL A 55 -2.63 8.85 1.70
N LEU A 56 -2.53 8.83 0.38
CA LEU A 56 -1.25 8.89 -0.31
C LEU A 56 -1.12 10.21 -1.02
N TYR A 57 0.08 10.73 -1.08
CA TYR A 57 0.36 11.86 -1.96
C TYR A 57 1.39 11.42 -3.00
N GLU A 58 1.49 12.20 -4.07
CA GLU A 58 2.28 11.82 -5.24
C GLU A 58 1.84 10.45 -5.74
N ALA A 59 0.53 10.23 -5.71
CA ALA A 59 -0.03 8.92 -5.97
C ALA A 59 -0.14 8.65 -7.46
N GLU A 60 0.13 7.41 -7.83
CA GLU A 60 0.01 6.94 -9.20
C GLU A 60 -0.76 5.65 -9.21
N GLU A 61 -1.62 5.52 -10.19
CA GLU A 61 -2.38 4.30 -10.41
C GLU A 61 -1.75 3.60 -11.61
N ILE A 62 -1.32 2.36 -11.42
CA ILE A 62 -0.61 1.62 -12.45
C ILE A 62 -1.41 0.39 -12.81
N ASN A 63 -1.71 0.24 -14.10
CA ASN A 63 -2.34 -0.97 -14.58
C ASN A 63 -1.24 -1.91 -15.02
N LYS A 64 -1.08 -3.02 -14.31
CA LYS A 64 0.02 -3.94 -14.54
C LYS A 64 -0.07 -4.63 -15.88
N LYS A 65 -1.31 -4.86 -16.33
CA LYS A 65 -1.54 -5.56 -17.57
C LYS A 65 -1.21 -4.69 -18.77
N LYS A 66 -1.66 -3.44 -18.74
CA LYS A 66 -1.49 -2.52 -19.85
C LYS A 66 -0.21 -1.72 -19.74
N GLY A 67 0.37 -1.67 -18.57
CA GLY A 67 1.54 -0.84 -18.33
C GLY A 67 1.22 0.64 -18.28
N SER A 68 -0.04 0.99 -18.20
CA SER A 68 -0.43 2.39 -18.18
C SER A 68 -0.32 2.95 -16.76
N LYS A 69 -0.18 4.27 -16.69
CA LYS A 69 0.01 4.95 -15.43
C LYS A 69 -0.82 6.23 -15.42
N ILE A 70 -1.55 6.45 -14.34
CA ILE A 70 -2.35 7.66 -14.16
C ILE A 70 -1.85 8.36 -12.89
N THR A 71 -1.52 9.63 -13.01
CA THR A 71 -1.08 10.42 -11.87
C THR A 71 -2.28 11.05 -11.21
N HIS A 72 -2.44 10.80 -9.92
CA HIS A 72 -3.59 11.30 -9.16
C HIS A 72 -3.27 12.45 -8.23
N GLY A 73 -2.04 12.55 -7.77
CA GLY A 73 -1.71 13.51 -6.74
C GLY A 73 -2.03 12.95 -5.36
N LYS A 74 -3.13 13.39 -4.76
CA LYS A 74 -3.51 12.93 -3.42
C LYS A 74 -4.78 12.09 -3.53
N ILE A 75 -4.77 10.90 -2.95
CA ILE A 75 -5.93 10.01 -2.95
C ILE A 75 -6.09 9.37 -1.59
N MET A 76 -7.31 8.90 -1.33
CA MET A 76 -7.59 8.13 -0.12
C MET A 76 -7.97 6.71 -0.52
N LEU A 77 -7.41 5.74 0.18
CA LEU A 77 -7.71 4.33 -0.03
C LEU A 77 -8.34 3.77 1.23
N LYS A 78 -9.38 2.96 1.02
CA LYS A 78 -10.08 2.33 2.13
C LYS A 78 -9.36 1.07 2.57
N GLY A 79 -9.15 0.95 3.86
CA GLY A 79 -8.43 -0.18 4.42
C GLY A 79 -9.05 -1.52 4.07
N ASP A 80 -10.38 -1.57 4.00
CA ASP A 80 -11.10 -2.81 3.68
C ASP A 80 -10.70 -3.38 2.34
N ASN A 81 -10.28 -2.54 1.43
CA ASN A 81 -9.97 -2.94 0.07
C ASN A 81 -8.50 -3.25 -0.14
N ILE A 82 -7.68 -3.00 0.86
CA ILE A 82 -6.24 -3.17 0.74
C ILE A 82 -5.83 -4.58 1.12
N THR A 83 -5.08 -5.26 0.24
CA THR A 83 -4.57 -6.59 0.55
C THR A 83 -3.11 -6.58 0.94
N LEU A 84 -2.34 -5.63 0.42
CA LEU A 84 -0.89 -5.62 0.61
C LEU A 84 -0.39 -4.20 0.54
N VAL A 85 0.52 -3.88 1.45
CA VAL A 85 1.27 -2.62 1.42
C VAL A 85 2.73 -2.99 1.57
N ARG A 86 3.56 -2.48 0.68
CA ARG A 86 4.99 -2.76 0.79
C ARG A 86 5.80 -1.58 0.26
N ALA A 87 7.03 -1.50 0.71
CA ALA A 87 7.95 -0.47 0.23
C ALA A 87 8.35 -0.78 -1.20
N VAL A 88 8.47 0.27 -1.99
CA VAL A 88 9.00 0.16 -3.34
C VAL A 88 10.50 0.39 -3.26
N GLN A 89 11.23 -0.47 -3.89
CA GLN A 89 12.69 -0.39 -3.86
C GLN A 89 13.24 0.14 -5.18
#